data_ec9e6e3f7262c89bbd40ca12aecbacd3
#
_entry.id   ec9e6e3f7262c89bbd40ca12aecbacd3
#
_cell.length_a   1.000
_cell.length_b   1.000
_cell.length_c   1.000
_cell.angle_alpha   90.00
_cell.angle_beta   90.00
_cell.angle_gamma   90.00
#
_symmetry.space_group_name_H-M   'P 1'
#
loop_
_entity.id
_entity.type
_entity.pdbx_description
1 polymer ?
#
loop_
_entity_poly.entity_id
_entity_poly.type
_entity_poly.pdbx_seq_one_letter_code
_entity_poly.pdbx_strand_id
1 'polypeptide(L)'
;KGYPGLEHTAKFIKPLIPASDTYVEVFAGMGRTVEIEKHKKVILNDLSPFAIQTLKDKFPAAEITEKDYSDVIKEHYQNPNTFLFIDPPWRKNIYKNNEKPVFTHDSPIKYYDKILFYLSDAKCKWILCIDKDEHEIGKRVSKSGWLNKVIEHPTMKLYGRPIGVRLASNMWSRNEFKIL
;
A
#
# COMPACT_ATOMS: atom_id res chain seq x y z
N LYS A 1 3.75 -21.14 -0.17
CA LYS A 1 4.15 -20.23 0.94
C LYS A 1 3.70 -18.85 0.55
N GLY A 2 2.79 -18.25 1.35
CA GLY A 2 2.20 -16.95 1.07
C GLY A 2 3.24 -15.84 1.04
N TYR A 3 2.89 -14.77 0.35
CA TYR A 3 3.67 -13.53 0.24
C TYR A 3 3.92 -12.95 1.63
N PRO A 4 5.16 -12.61 2.03
CA PRO A 4 5.41 -12.02 3.33
C PRO A 4 4.80 -10.63 3.49
N GLY A 5 4.57 -9.88 2.39
CA GLY A 5 3.92 -8.57 2.37
C GLY A 5 4.25 -7.71 3.61
N LEU A 6 3.26 -6.97 4.07
CA LEU A 6 3.33 -6.14 5.28
C LEU A 6 3.17 -6.94 6.59
N GLU A 7 3.39 -8.28 6.60
CA GLU A 7 3.09 -9.13 7.76
C GLU A 7 3.65 -8.59 9.08
N HIS A 8 4.88 -8.09 9.05
CA HIS A 8 5.58 -7.65 10.25
C HIS A 8 5.34 -6.17 10.58
N THR A 9 4.88 -5.38 9.62
CA THR A 9 4.69 -3.93 9.78
C THR A 9 3.22 -3.50 9.83
N ALA A 10 2.29 -4.38 9.42
CA ALA A 10 0.86 -4.08 9.38
C ALA A 10 0.31 -3.53 10.70
N LYS A 11 0.71 -4.12 11.85
CA LYS A 11 0.28 -3.66 13.17
C LYS A 11 0.67 -2.21 13.50
N PHE A 12 1.73 -1.69 12.88
CA PHE A 12 2.15 -0.31 13.04
C PHE A 12 1.52 0.64 12.02
N ILE A 13 1.00 0.08 10.91
CA ILE A 13 0.34 0.84 9.84
C ILE A 13 -1.15 1.04 10.14
N LYS A 14 -1.83 0.01 10.64
CA LYS A 14 -3.26 0.05 10.96
C LYS A 14 -3.72 1.29 11.73
N PRO A 15 -3.03 1.73 12.81
CA PRO A 15 -3.41 2.93 13.53
C PRO A 15 -3.34 4.23 12.71
N LEU A 16 -2.60 4.23 11.59
CA LEU A 16 -2.46 5.39 10.72
C LEU A 16 -3.56 5.47 9.66
N ILE A 17 -4.37 4.41 9.50
CA ILE A 17 -5.49 4.35 8.57
C ILE A 17 -6.71 4.98 9.24
N PRO A 18 -7.22 6.11 8.75
CA PRO A 18 -8.40 6.75 9.33
C PRO A 18 -9.67 6.00 8.98
N ALA A 19 -10.71 6.18 9.74
CA ALA A 19 -12.06 5.79 9.33
C ALA A 19 -12.47 6.55 8.06
N SER A 20 -13.22 5.89 7.17
CA SER A 20 -13.68 6.46 5.91
C SER A 20 -15.02 5.88 5.47
N ASP A 21 -15.73 6.55 4.56
CA ASP A 21 -16.92 5.99 3.95
C ASP A 21 -16.56 4.80 3.07
N THR A 22 -15.52 4.94 2.25
CA THR A 22 -15.00 3.86 1.41
C THR A 22 -13.51 3.67 1.66
N TYR A 23 -13.11 2.46 2.02
CA TYR A 23 -11.73 2.01 2.06
C TYR A 23 -11.43 1.18 0.82
N VAL A 24 -10.34 1.50 0.14
CA VAL A 24 -9.88 0.74 -1.04
C VAL A 24 -8.43 0.32 -0.83
N GLU A 25 -8.17 -0.96 -0.80
CA GLU A 25 -6.82 -1.52 -0.81
C GLU A 25 -6.49 -1.99 -2.22
N VAL A 26 -5.57 -1.28 -2.88
CA VAL A 26 -5.31 -1.42 -4.33
C VAL A 26 -4.52 -2.68 -4.67
N PHE A 27 -3.65 -3.14 -3.76
CA PHE A 27 -2.87 -4.37 -3.83
C PHE A 27 -3.07 -5.13 -2.52
N ALA A 28 -4.23 -5.76 -2.36
CA ALA A 28 -4.68 -6.23 -1.05
C ALA A 28 -3.91 -7.44 -0.52
N GLY A 29 -3.35 -8.28 -1.40
CA GLY A 29 -2.64 -9.48 -0.99
C GLY A 29 -3.46 -10.31 -0.02
N MET A 30 -2.99 -10.43 1.22
CA MET A 30 -3.66 -11.19 2.29
C MET A 30 -4.58 -10.32 3.18
N GLY A 31 -4.80 -9.05 2.84
CA GLY A 31 -5.64 -8.13 3.60
C GLY A 31 -5.16 -7.90 5.04
N ARG A 32 -3.86 -7.69 5.23
CA ARG A 32 -3.28 -7.60 6.58
C ARG A 32 -3.53 -6.28 7.27
N THR A 33 -3.80 -5.22 6.50
CA THR A 33 -4.07 -3.86 6.99
C THR A 33 -5.55 -3.57 7.17
N VAL A 34 -6.43 -4.44 6.67
CA VAL A 34 -7.87 -4.25 6.67
C VAL A 34 -8.47 -4.31 8.08
N GLU A 35 -9.31 -3.31 8.39
CA GLU A 35 -10.16 -3.22 9.59
C GLU A 35 -11.56 -2.83 9.12
N ILE A 36 -12.38 -3.84 8.80
CA ILE A 36 -13.70 -3.65 8.14
C ILE A 36 -14.60 -2.71 8.96
N GLU A 37 -14.58 -2.82 10.27
CA GLU A 37 -15.41 -2.07 11.20
C GLU A 37 -15.16 -0.55 11.19
N LYS A 38 -14.02 -0.12 10.65
CA LYS A 38 -13.69 1.30 10.52
C LYS A 38 -14.33 1.99 9.32
N HIS A 39 -14.92 1.22 8.39
CA HIS A 39 -15.35 1.72 7.09
C HIS A 39 -16.77 1.28 6.77
N LYS A 40 -17.55 2.14 6.09
CA LYS A 40 -18.91 1.78 5.64
C LYS A 40 -18.88 0.82 4.45
N LYS A 41 -17.89 0.98 3.60
CA LYS A 41 -17.63 0.11 2.44
C LYS A 41 -16.14 -0.23 2.35
N VAL A 42 -15.83 -1.50 2.09
CA VAL A 42 -14.47 -1.99 1.90
C VAL A 42 -14.34 -2.65 0.54
N ILE A 43 -13.36 -2.22 -0.25
CA ILE A 43 -13.02 -2.76 -1.56
C ILE A 43 -11.59 -3.26 -1.50
N LEU A 44 -11.39 -4.54 -1.80
CA LEU A 44 -10.08 -5.18 -1.78
C LEU A 44 -9.76 -5.70 -3.17
N ASN A 45 -8.70 -5.18 -3.77
CA ASN A 45 -8.29 -5.54 -5.12
C ASN A 45 -6.95 -6.27 -5.14
N ASP A 46 -6.87 -7.33 -5.91
CA ASP A 46 -5.61 -8.01 -6.23
C ASP A 46 -5.74 -8.73 -7.57
N LEU A 47 -4.63 -9.05 -8.24
CA LEU A 47 -4.62 -9.84 -9.48
C LEU A 47 -4.27 -11.31 -9.24
N SER A 48 -3.81 -11.66 -8.05
CA SER A 48 -3.47 -13.03 -7.70
C SER A 48 -4.72 -13.84 -7.39
N PRO A 49 -5.04 -14.92 -8.12
CA PRO A 49 -6.19 -15.79 -7.83
C PRO A 49 -6.14 -16.34 -6.39
N PHE A 50 -4.94 -16.62 -5.87
CA PHE A 50 -4.76 -17.06 -4.49
C PHE A 50 -5.14 -15.98 -3.48
N ALA A 51 -4.72 -14.72 -3.73
CA ALA A 51 -5.10 -13.59 -2.88
C ALA A 51 -6.61 -13.37 -2.91
N ILE A 52 -7.21 -13.35 -4.11
CA ILE A 52 -8.65 -13.19 -4.30
C ILE A 52 -9.45 -14.24 -3.51
N GLN A 53 -9.07 -15.52 -3.60
CA GLN A 53 -9.76 -16.56 -2.84
C GLN A 53 -9.63 -16.34 -1.34
N THR A 54 -8.40 -16.04 -0.87
CA THR A 54 -8.14 -15.76 0.56
C THR A 54 -8.94 -14.57 1.07
N LEU A 55 -9.04 -13.50 0.27
CA LEU A 55 -9.79 -12.29 0.63
C LEU A 55 -11.29 -12.56 0.73
N LYS A 56 -11.87 -13.34 -0.21
CA LYS A 56 -13.27 -13.76 -0.18
C LYS A 56 -13.60 -14.57 1.09
N ASP A 57 -12.71 -15.49 1.45
CA ASP A 57 -12.91 -16.33 2.63
C ASP A 57 -12.79 -15.52 3.94
N LYS A 58 -11.85 -14.59 3.98
CA LYS A 58 -11.53 -13.84 5.19
C LYS A 58 -12.44 -12.61 5.41
N PHE A 59 -12.90 -12.00 4.32
CA PHE A 59 -13.66 -10.75 4.34
C PHE A 59 -14.96 -10.85 3.52
N PRO A 60 -15.91 -11.70 3.93
CA PRO A 60 -17.12 -11.96 3.14
C PRO A 60 -18.02 -10.71 2.97
N ALA A 61 -17.84 -9.69 3.81
CA ALA A 61 -18.58 -8.42 3.72
C ALA A 61 -17.88 -7.38 2.81
N ALA A 62 -16.67 -7.65 2.34
CA ALA A 62 -15.94 -6.73 1.45
C ALA A 62 -16.27 -7.02 -0.02
N GLU A 63 -16.21 -5.99 -0.85
CA GLU A 63 -16.21 -6.12 -2.30
C GLU A 63 -14.80 -6.53 -2.75
N ILE A 64 -14.68 -7.71 -3.37
CA ILE A 64 -13.41 -8.23 -3.88
C ILE A 64 -13.36 -8.03 -5.39
N THR A 65 -12.32 -7.36 -5.88
CA THR A 65 -12.15 -7.04 -7.30
C THR A 65 -10.83 -7.60 -7.84
N GLU A 66 -10.80 -7.84 -9.15
CA GLU A 66 -9.63 -8.36 -9.90
C GLU A 66 -9.34 -7.42 -11.08
N LYS A 67 -9.01 -6.16 -10.77
CA LYS A 67 -8.77 -5.10 -11.75
C LYS A 67 -7.30 -4.71 -11.77
N ASP A 68 -6.85 -4.13 -12.90
CA ASP A 68 -5.57 -3.43 -12.92
C ASP A 68 -5.57 -2.31 -11.86
N TYR A 69 -4.45 -2.18 -11.16
CA TYR A 69 -4.29 -1.19 -10.07
C TYR A 69 -4.61 0.24 -10.51
N SER A 70 -4.27 0.58 -11.76
CA SER A 70 -4.49 1.92 -12.28
C SER A 70 -5.96 2.23 -12.53
N ASP A 71 -6.76 1.21 -12.89
CA ASP A 71 -8.20 1.37 -13.05
C ASP A 71 -8.85 1.56 -11.68
N VAL A 72 -8.43 0.79 -10.68
CA VAL A 72 -8.90 0.96 -9.31
C VAL A 72 -8.59 2.36 -8.78
N ILE A 73 -7.36 2.84 -8.93
CA ILE A 73 -7.00 4.19 -8.49
C ILE A 73 -7.84 5.23 -9.23
N LYS A 74 -7.97 5.11 -10.56
CA LYS A 74 -8.72 6.03 -11.41
C LYS A 74 -10.20 6.10 -11.02
N GLU A 75 -10.81 5.01 -10.60
CA GLU A 75 -12.21 4.97 -10.14
C GLU A 75 -12.42 5.75 -8.84
N HIS A 76 -11.40 5.87 -8.00
CA HIS A 76 -11.56 6.32 -6.62
C HIS A 76 -10.82 7.60 -6.22
N TYR A 77 -9.74 7.98 -6.92
CA TYR A 77 -8.82 9.05 -6.48
C TYR A 77 -9.48 10.44 -6.36
N GLN A 78 -10.55 10.72 -7.11
CA GLN A 78 -11.28 11.99 -7.07
C GLN A 78 -12.39 12.05 -6.01
N ASN A 79 -12.69 10.94 -5.31
CA ASN A 79 -13.73 10.93 -4.31
C ASN A 79 -13.16 11.27 -2.92
N PRO A 80 -13.50 12.44 -2.32
CA PRO A 80 -12.95 12.87 -1.04
C PRO A 80 -13.36 11.98 0.16
N ASN A 81 -14.42 11.19 0.02
CA ASN A 81 -14.88 10.26 1.06
C ASN A 81 -14.21 8.89 1.00
N THR A 82 -13.29 8.70 0.06
CA THR A 82 -12.51 7.48 -0.10
C THR A 82 -11.15 7.59 0.59
N PHE A 83 -10.70 6.49 1.13
CA PHE A 83 -9.32 6.28 1.54
C PHE A 83 -8.68 5.19 0.68
N LEU A 84 -7.56 5.52 0.03
CA LEU A 84 -6.77 4.57 -0.75
C LEU A 84 -5.58 4.07 0.06
N PHE A 85 -5.45 2.76 0.23
CA PHE A 85 -4.24 2.13 0.70
C PHE A 85 -3.53 1.43 -0.47
N ILE A 86 -2.27 1.80 -0.72
CA ILE A 86 -1.53 1.42 -1.92
C ILE A 86 -0.19 0.82 -1.52
N ASP A 87 -0.06 -0.51 -1.60
CA ASP A 87 1.17 -1.25 -1.30
C ASP A 87 1.62 -2.05 -2.54
N PRO A 88 2.21 -1.39 -3.54
CA PRO A 88 2.60 -2.05 -4.77
C PRO A 88 3.74 -3.05 -4.53
N PRO A 89 3.92 -4.06 -5.40
CA PRO A 89 5.02 -5.00 -5.30
C PRO A 89 6.38 -4.30 -5.28
N TRP A 90 7.23 -4.65 -4.30
CA TRP A 90 8.52 -4.02 -4.12
C TRP A 90 9.62 -4.69 -4.95
N ARG A 91 10.57 -3.90 -5.43
CA ARG A 91 11.66 -4.34 -6.32
C ARG A 91 12.51 -5.50 -5.76
N LYS A 92 12.69 -5.57 -4.44
CA LYS A 92 13.50 -6.61 -3.78
C LYS A 92 12.78 -7.95 -3.62
N ASN A 93 11.50 -8.01 -3.87
CA ASN A 93 10.74 -9.26 -3.92
C ASN A 93 10.96 -10.03 -5.22
N ILE A 94 11.83 -9.56 -6.12
CA ILE A 94 12.35 -10.33 -7.25
C ILE A 94 13.32 -11.36 -6.66
N TYR A 95 12.85 -12.56 -6.53
CA TYR A 95 13.39 -13.70 -5.81
C TYR A 95 14.84 -14.05 -6.11
N LYS A 96 15.61 -14.36 -5.04
CA LYS A 96 16.94 -14.96 -5.13
C LYS A 96 16.95 -16.43 -5.59
N ASN A 97 15.81 -17.07 -5.75
CA ASN A 97 15.71 -18.48 -6.10
C ASN A 97 15.04 -18.61 -7.46
N ASN A 98 15.75 -18.53 -8.58
CA ASN A 98 15.39 -18.95 -9.95
C ASN A 98 13.90 -19.24 -10.28
N GLU A 99 12.97 -18.96 -9.39
CA GLU A 99 11.53 -19.07 -9.59
C GLU A 99 11.07 -17.84 -10.37
N LYS A 100 10.33 -18.08 -11.45
CA LYS A 100 9.77 -17.02 -12.30
C LYS A 100 9.06 -16.00 -11.41
N PRO A 101 9.27 -14.68 -11.63
CA PRO A 101 8.54 -13.67 -10.90
C PRO A 101 7.04 -13.91 -11.06
N VAL A 102 6.32 -13.95 -9.96
CA VAL A 102 4.85 -14.12 -9.94
C VAL A 102 4.14 -12.95 -10.65
N PHE A 103 4.88 -11.86 -10.92
CA PHE A 103 4.39 -10.69 -11.61
C PHE A 103 5.04 -10.56 -13.00
N THR A 104 4.23 -10.73 -14.01
CA THR A 104 4.57 -10.52 -15.43
C THR A 104 4.56 -9.03 -15.83
N HIS A 105 4.50 -8.12 -14.85
CA HIS A 105 4.31 -6.69 -15.10
C HIS A 105 5.60 -5.90 -15.01
N ASP A 106 5.60 -4.77 -15.65
CA ASP A 106 6.65 -3.77 -15.82
C ASP A 106 7.51 -3.49 -14.58
N SER A 107 8.69 -2.91 -14.78
CA SER A 107 9.59 -2.46 -13.73
C SER A 107 8.83 -1.78 -12.57
N PRO A 108 9.13 -2.09 -11.29
CA PRO A 108 8.50 -1.46 -10.14
C PRO A 108 8.45 0.07 -10.21
N ILE A 109 9.42 0.71 -10.85
CA ILE A 109 9.45 2.17 -11.08
C ILE A 109 8.24 2.63 -11.90
N LYS A 110 7.82 1.88 -12.91
CA LYS A 110 6.65 2.24 -13.74
C LYS A 110 5.33 2.22 -12.95
N TYR A 111 5.18 1.35 -11.95
CA TYR A 111 4.03 1.41 -11.06
C TYR A 111 3.97 2.75 -10.33
N TYR A 112 5.09 3.16 -9.74
CA TYR A 112 5.15 4.42 -9.01
C TYR A 112 4.91 5.63 -9.89
N ASP A 113 5.40 5.64 -11.14
CA ASP A 113 5.15 6.74 -12.08
C ASP A 113 3.65 6.96 -12.27
N LYS A 114 2.92 5.90 -12.56
CA LYS A 114 1.48 5.96 -12.82
C LYS A 114 0.69 6.25 -11.53
N ILE A 115 1.09 5.64 -10.41
CA ILE A 115 0.49 5.91 -9.09
C ILE A 115 0.66 7.38 -8.72
N LEU A 116 1.89 7.91 -8.78
CA LEU A 116 2.18 9.29 -8.41
C LEU A 116 1.47 10.30 -9.33
N PHE A 117 1.28 9.97 -10.60
CA PHE A 117 0.50 10.79 -11.53
C PHE A 117 -0.93 10.97 -11.02
N TYR A 118 -1.64 9.90 -10.66
CA TYR A 118 -3.00 10.03 -10.12
C TYR A 118 -3.03 10.69 -8.73
N LEU A 119 -2.07 10.37 -7.87
CA LEU A 119 -2.03 10.91 -6.51
C LEU A 119 -1.73 12.41 -6.48
N SER A 120 -1.09 12.96 -7.52
CA SER A 120 -0.80 14.41 -7.62
C SER A 120 -2.06 15.28 -7.69
N ASP A 121 -3.17 14.72 -8.16
CA ASP A 121 -4.47 15.40 -8.30
C ASP A 121 -5.57 14.74 -7.45
N ALA A 122 -5.20 13.85 -6.53
CA ALA A 122 -6.15 13.08 -5.73
C ALA A 122 -6.86 13.96 -4.69
N LYS A 123 -8.19 13.88 -4.66
CA LYS A 123 -9.06 14.48 -3.63
C LYS A 123 -9.29 13.52 -2.47
N CYS A 124 -9.15 12.23 -2.70
CA CYS A 124 -9.21 11.23 -1.65
C CYS A 124 -8.02 11.33 -0.69
N LYS A 125 -8.16 10.75 0.51
CA LYS A 125 -7.04 10.50 1.41
C LYS A 125 -6.33 9.22 0.99
N TRP A 126 -5.01 9.17 1.15
CA TRP A 126 -4.25 8.00 0.76
C TRP A 126 -2.99 7.77 1.59
N ILE A 127 -2.55 6.51 1.65
CA ILE A 127 -1.22 6.09 2.08
C ILE A 127 -0.61 5.24 0.96
N LEU A 128 0.62 5.59 0.57
CA LEU A 128 1.45 4.84 -0.37
C LEU A 128 2.61 4.18 0.37
N CYS A 129 2.72 2.87 0.25
CA CYS A 129 3.85 2.09 0.74
C CYS A 129 4.97 2.07 -0.29
N ILE A 130 6.20 2.30 0.18
CA ILE A 130 7.42 2.32 -0.64
C ILE A 130 8.45 1.48 0.09
N ASP A 131 9.23 0.66 -0.61
CA ASP A 131 10.39 0.00 0.00
C ASP A 131 11.27 1.09 0.66
N LYS A 132 11.58 0.92 1.92
CA LYS A 132 12.34 1.91 2.69
C LYS A 132 13.69 2.29 2.06
N ASP A 133 14.26 1.37 1.29
CA ASP A 133 15.52 1.55 0.60
C ASP A 133 15.36 2.10 -0.84
N GLU A 134 14.12 2.37 -1.30
CA GLU A 134 13.85 2.99 -2.61
C GLU A 134 13.94 4.52 -2.49
N HIS A 135 15.19 5.00 -2.48
CA HIS A 135 15.49 6.41 -2.21
C HIS A 135 15.01 7.36 -3.31
N GLU A 136 14.97 6.91 -4.57
CA GLU A 136 14.55 7.76 -5.68
C GLU A 136 13.07 8.09 -5.59
N ILE A 137 12.22 7.10 -5.37
CA ILE A 137 10.78 7.31 -5.18
C ILE A 137 10.53 8.16 -3.94
N GLY A 138 11.26 7.91 -2.85
CA GLY A 138 11.17 8.74 -1.64
C GLY A 138 11.51 10.22 -1.90
N LYS A 139 12.53 10.52 -2.73
CA LYS A 139 12.88 11.89 -3.14
C LYS A 139 11.78 12.52 -4.00
N ARG A 140 11.20 11.78 -4.95
CA ARG A 140 10.11 12.26 -5.81
C ARG A 140 8.88 12.61 -5.00
N VAL A 141 8.48 11.76 -4.06
CA VAL A 141 7.38 12.01 -3.12
C VAL A 141 7.64 13.27 -2.31
N SER A 142 8.84 13.45 -1.77
CA SER A 142 9.21 14.64 -1.01
C SER A 142 9.18 15.92 -1.85
N LYS A 143 9.60 15.86 -3.13
CA LYS A 143 9.52 16.98 -4.06
C LYS A 143 8.09 17.40 -4.38
N SER A 144 7.14 16.47 -4.34
CA SER A 144 5.70 16.74 -4.49
C SER A 144 5.07 17.40 -3.25
N GLY A 145 5.86 17.64 -2.20
CA GLY A 145 5.39 18.28 -0.96
C GLY A 145 4.74 17.32 0.03
N TRP A 146 4.63 16.04 -0.29
CA TRP A 146 4.08 15.03 0.61
C TRP A 146 5.11 14.59 1.63
N LEU A 147 4.65 14.42 2.87
CA LEU A 147 5.49 13.89 3.92
C LEU A 147 5.54 12.37 3.85
N ASN A 148 6.72 11.83 4.18
CA ASN A 148 6.91 10.41 4.29
C ASN A 148 7.50 10.04 5.66
N LYS A 149 7.11 8.86 6.16
CA LYS A 149 7.53 8.30 7.44
C LYS A 149 8.08 6.89 7.21
N VAL A 150 9.23 6.59 7.78
CA VAL A 150 9.77 5.23 7.79
C VAL A 150 9.30 4.53 9.06
N ILE A 151 8.67 3.37 8.89
CA ILE A 151 8.28 2.49 9.98
C ILE A 151 9.16 1.26 9.91
N GLU A 152 9.87 0.97 11.00
CA GLU A 152 10.72 -0.20 11.12
C GLU A 152 10.22 -1.10 12.26
N HIS A 153 10.37 -2.40 12.09
CA HIS A 153 10.09 -3.34 13.16
C HIS A 153 11.18 -3.20 14.23
N PRO A 154 10.84 -3.03 15.51
CA PRO A 154 11.83 -2.68 16.55
C PRO A 154 12.91 -3.74 16.75
N THR A 155 12.62 -5.01 16.52
CA THR A 155 13.53 -6.13 16.79
C THR A 155 13.83 -7.01 15.58
N MET A 156 12.92 -7.10 14.60
CA MET A 156 13.10 -8.01 13.46
C MET A 156 14.01 -7.41 12.40
N LYS A 157 14.97 -8.23 11.96
CA LYS A 157 15.93 -7.87 10.92
C LYS A 157 15.92 -8.92 9.80
N LEU A 158 16.14 -8.47 8.58
CA LEU A 158 16.38 -9.30 7.41
C LEU A 158 17.76 -8.95 6.86
N TYR A 159 18.65 -9.94 6.75
CA TYR A 159 20.05 -9.71 6.35
C TYR A 159 20.77 -8.61 7.17
N GLY A 160 20.52 -8.58 8.50
CA GLY A 160 21.12 -7.61 9.40
C GLY A 160 20.51 -6.21 9.41
N ARG A 161 19.53 -5.92 8.55
CA ARG A 161 18.83 -4.63 8.47
C ARG A 161 17.42 -4.72 9.06
N PRO A 162 16.92 -3.70 9.76
CA PRO A 162 15.54 -3.68 10.25
C PRO A 162 14.55 -3.90 9.10
N ILE A 163 13.52 -4.73 9.34
CA ILE A 163 12.38 -4.83 8.42
C ILE A 163 11.57 -3.55 8.54
N GLY A 164 11.23 -2.94 7.42
CA GLY A 164 10.50 -1.69 7.46
C GLY A 164 9.91 -1.28 6.12
N VAL A 165 9.09 -0.27 6.17
CA VAL A 165 8.39 0.35 5.03
C VAL A 165 8.47 1.86 5.15
N ARG A 166 8.62 2.55 4.04
CA ARG A 166 8.42 3.99 3.93
C ARG A 166 6.97 4.25 3.54
N LEU A 167 6.27 5.04 4.32
CA LEU A 167 4.90 5.47 4.01
C LEU A 167 4.91 6.92 3.55
N ALA A 168 4.17 7.21 2.50
CA ALA A 168 3.86 8.58 2.06
C ALA A 168 2.35 8.81 2.11
N SER A 169 1.93 10.04 2.38
CA SER A 169 0.52 10.39 2.49
C SER A 169 0.27 11.88 2.25
N ASN A 170 -0.91 12.22 1.73
CA ASN A 170 -1.41 13.59 1.66
C ASN A 170 -2.10 14.06 2.96
N MET A 171 -2.23 13.18 3.95
CA MET A 171 -2.88 13.51 5.23
C MET A 171 -1.94 14.16 6.24
N TRP A 172 -0.63 14.04 6.04
CA TRP A 172 0.34 14.48 7.04
C TRP A 172 0.84 15.89 6.75
N SER A 173 0.93 16.72 7.79
CA SER A 173 1.53 18.06 7.75
C SER A 173 2.89 18.07 8.45
N ARG A 174 3.73 19.07 8.15
CA ARG A 174 5.04 19.25 8.81
C ARG A 174 4.92 19.45 10.33
N ASN A 175 3.79 19.96 10.80
CA ASN A 175 3.56 20.23 12.23
C ASN A 175 3.24 18.95 13.02
N GLU A 176 2.63 17.95 12.38
CA GLU A 176 2.30 16.66 13.01
C GLU A 176 3.53 15.75 13.16
N PHE A 177 4.61 16.00 12.41
CA PHE A 177 5.86 15.22 12.49
C PHE A 177 6.76 15.56 13.67
N LYS A 178 6.49 16.62 14.42
CA LYS A 178 7.29 17.04 15.58
C LYS A 178 6.89 16.37 16.90
N ILE A 179 5.88 15.49 16.90
CA ILE A 179 5.26 14.96 18.13
C ILE A 179 5.50 13.43 18.29
N LEU A 180 6.44 12.85 17.56
CA LEU A 180 6.80 11.44 17.78
C LEU A 180 8.29 11.28 18.00
#